data_2d008d5d87685bf5332dd26817e2c5a4
#
_entry.id   2d008d5d87685bf5332dd26817e2c5a4
#
_cell.length_a   1.000
_cell.length_b   1.000
_cell.length_c   1.000
_cell.angle_alpha   90.00
_cell.angle_beta   90.00
_cell.angle_gamma   90.00
#
_symmetry.space_group_name_H-M   'P 1'
#
loop_
_entity.id
_entity.type
_entity.pdbx_description
1 polymer ?
#
loop_
_entity_poly.entity_id
_entity_poly.type
_entity_poly.pdbx_seq_one_letter_code
_entity_poly.pdbx_strand_id
1 'polypeptide(L)' 'MKIESTTYHGWTNQQSVYRVKTYDDFIEISKWMQLNGVDNALLSSGLNEYIFEVRDNHEWFILKWL' A
#
# COMPACT_ATOMS: atom_id res chain seq x y z
N MET A 1 8.30 4.98 10.03
CA MET A 1 7.60 4.78 8.72
C MET A 1 6.20 5.36 8.77
N LYS A 2 5.76 5.99 7.71
CA LYS A 2 4.43 6.59 7.67
C LYS A 2 3.67 6.13 6.43
N ILE A 3 2.49 5.56 6.66
CA ILE A 3 1.58 5.12 5.60
C ILE A 3 0.33 5.97 5.69
N GLU A 4 -0.12 6.49 4.57
CA GLU A 4 -1.31 7.34 4.51
C GLU A 4 -2.37 6.70 3.63
N SER A 5 -3.62 6.72 4.08
CA SER A 5 -4.75 6.42 3.20
C SER A 5 -4.84 7.52 2.16
N THR A 6 -5.08 7.13 0.92
CA THR A 6 -5.17 8.09 -0.17
C THR A 6 -6.21 7.64 -1.17
N THR A 7 -6.42 8.47 -2.18
CA THR A 7 -7.28 8.12 -3.30
C THR A 7 -6.45 8.08 -4.57
N TYR A 8 -6.88 7.28 -5.53
CA TYR A 8 -6.22 7.23 -6.82
C TYR A 8 -7.26 7.57 -7.88
N HIS A 9 -6.99 8.61 -8.65
CA HIS A 9 -7.94 9.14 -9.61
C HIS A 9 -8.38 8.07 -10.60
N GLY A 10 -9.69 7.92 -10.77
CA GLY A 10 -10.23 6.90 -11.65
C GLY A 10 -10.35 5.50 -11.05
N TRP A 11 -9.88 5.30 -9.83
CA TRP A 11 -9.95 3.99 -9.17
C TRP A 11 -11.25 3.88 -8.38
N THR A 12 -11.95 2.76 -8.52
CA THR A 12 -13.27 2.62 -7.91
C THR A 12 -13.24 2.18 -6.46
N ASN A 13 -12.22 1.41 -6.05
CA ASN A 13 -12.11 0.94 -4.66
C ASN A 13 -11.07 1.76 -3.91
N GLN A 14 -11.52 2.88 -3.33
CA GLN A 14 -10.63 3.80 -2.64
C GLN A 14 -10.35 3.43 -1.18
N GLN A 15 -11.03 2.42 -0.65
CA GLN A 15 -10.93 2.10 0.77
C GLN A 15 -9.62 1.42 1.16
N SER A 16 -8.95 0.82 0.20
CA SER A 16 -7.72 0.09 0.45
C SER A 16 -6.53 0.63 -0.32
N VAL A 17 -6.55 1.91 -0.63
CA VAL A 17 -5.48 2.57 -1.36
C VAL A 17 -4.63 3.36 -0.38
N TYR A 18 -3.32 3.15 -0.44
CA TYR A 18 -2.37 3.73 0.50
C TYR A 18 -1.19 4.34 -0.24
N ARG A 19 -0.54 5.28 0.42
CA ARG A 19 0.63 5.96 -0.10
C ARG A 19 1.77 5.91 0.90
N VAL A 20 2.98 5.64 0.41
CA VAL A 20 4.22 5.83 1.16
C VAL A 20 5.14 6.73 0.36
N LYS A 21 6.04 7.44 1.04
CA LYS A 21 6.83 8.49 0.41
C LYS A 21 8.24 8.06 0.03
N THR A 22 8.77 6.99 0.61
CA THR A 22 10.13 6.56 0.33
C THR A 22 10.15 5.17 -0.26
N TYR A 23 11.17 4.91 -1.07
CA TYR A 23 11.35 3.60 -1.67
C TYR A 23 11.63 2.54 -0.61
N ASP A 24 12.43 2.86 0.38
CA ASP A 24 12.77 1.91 1.44
C ASP A 24 11.54 1.46 2.21
N ASP A 25 10.66 2.40 2.53
CA ASP A 25 9.40 2.07 3.20
C ASP A 25 8.51 1.20 2.31
N PHE A 26 8.44 1.54 1.03
CA PHE A 26 7.64 0.75 0.09
C PHE A 26 8.16 -0.69 0.00
N ILE A 27 9.48 -0.87 -0.09
CA ILE A 27 10.07 -2.20 -0.18
C ILE A 27 9.82 -3.01 1.09
N GLU A 28 9.94 -2.39 2.25
CA GLU A 28 9.69 -3.08 3.51
C GLU A 28 8.25 -3.57 3.59
N ILE A 29 7.30 -2.71 3.24
CA ILE A 29 5.88 -3.06 3.23
C ILE A 29 5.59 -4.15 2.22
N SER A 30 6.17 -4.03 1.03
CA SER A 30 5.97 -4.99 -0.05
C SER A 30 6.44 -6.38 0.33
N LYS A 31 7.61 -6.47 0.96
CA LYS A 31 8.15 -7.75 1.43
C LYS A 31 7.24 -8.36 2.49
N TRP A 32 6.77 -7.55 3.42
CA TRP A 32 5.88 -8.03 4.46
C TRP A 32 4.58 -8.57 3.85
N MET A 33 4.01 -7.85 2.89
CA MET A 33 2.79 -8.29 2.23
C MET A 33 2.99 -9.62 1.51
N GLN A 34 4.10 -9.76 0.82
CA GLN A 34 4.42 -11.00 0.12
C GLN A 34 4.55 -12.18 1.09
N LEU A 35 5.23 -11.97 2.21
CA LEU A 35 5.46 -13.03 3.20
C LEU A 35 4.18 -13.43 3.95
N ASN A 36 3.21 -12.54 4.03
CA ASN A 36 1.99 -12.76 4.79
C ASN A 36 0.76 -13.00 3.93
N GLY A 37 0.95 -13.20 2.64
CA GLY A 37 -0.15 -13.52 1.74
C GLY A 37 -1.13 -12.37 1.53
N VAL A 38 -0.66 -11.14 1.66
CA VAL A 38 -1.47 -9.95 1.44
C VAL A 38 -1.29 -9.51 -0.01
N ASP A 39 -2.30 -9.75 -0.84
CA ASP A 39 -2.23 -9.39 -2.25
C ASP A 39 -2.37 -7.88 -2.42
N ASN A 40 -1.61 -7.33 -3.36
CA ASN A 40 -1.60 -5.89 -3.59
C ASN A 40 -1.26 -5.60 -5.05
N ALA A 41 -1.52 -4.35 -5.45
CA ALA A 41 -1.17 -3.88 -6.79
C ALA A 41 -0.61 -2.47 -6.68
N LEU A 42 0.52 -2.22 -7.33
CA LEU A 42 1.09 -0.88 -7.42
C LEU A 42 0.30 -0.09 -8.45
N LEU A 43 -0.27 1.02 -8.03
CA LEU A 43 -1.09 1.87 -8.90
C LEU A 43 -0.30 3.01 -9.50
N SER A 44 0.68 3.54 -8.77
CA SER A 44 1.47 4.67 -9.23
C SER A 44 2.81 4.69 -8.50
N SER A 45 3.87 5.10 -9.19
CA SER A 45 5.14 5.35 -8.56
C SER A 45 5.73 6.64 -9.11
N GLY A 46 6.21 7.50 -8.22
CA GLY A 46 6.82 8.77 -8.58
C GLY A 46 8.08 9.01 -7.76
N LEU A 47 8.59 10.24 -7.82
CA LEU A 47 9.84 10.57 -7.14
C LEU A 47 9.75 10.42 -5.62
N ASN A 48 8.64 10.81 -5.04
CA ASN A 48 8.47 10.79 -3.60
C ASN A 48 7.14 10.18 -3.21
N GLU A 49 6.65 9.20 -4.00
CA GLU A 49 5.40 8.57 -3.63
C GLU A 49 5.24 7.23 -4.35
N TYR A 50 4.66 6.29 -3.62
CA TYR A 50 4.29 4.98 -4.13
C TYR A 50 2.85 4.74 -3.66
N ILE A 51 1.93 4.59 -4.61
CA ILE A 51 0.52 4.38 -4.33
C ILE A 51 0.17 2.95 -4.71
N PHE A 52 -0.40 2.22 -3.77
CA PHE A 52 -0.73 0.82 -3.98
C PHE A 52 -2.09 0.50 -3.38
N GLU A 53 -2.70 -0.55 -3.90
CA GLU A 53 -3.96 -1.07 -3.41
C GLU A 53 -3.71 -2.40 -2.71
N VAL A 54 -4.30 -2.58 -1.52
CA VAL A 54 -4.30 -3.86 -0.83
C VAL A 54 -5.58 -4.59 -1.23
N ARG A 55 -5.43 -5.76 -1.87
CA ARG A 55 -6.56 -6.48 -2.48
C ARG A 55 -7.10 -7.62 -1.63
N ASP A 56 -6.24 -8.22 -0.80
CA ASP A 56 -6.62 -9.41 -0.05
C ASP A 56 -6.01 -9.32 1.33
N ASN A 57 -6.68 -9.91 2.31
CA ASN A 57 -6.22 -9.92 3.70
C ASN A 57 -5.93 -8.51 4.23
N HIS A 58 -6.77 -7.57 3.88
CA HIS A 58 -6.62 -6.15 4.24
C HIS A 58 -6.57 -5.95 5.75
N GLU A 59 -7.27 -6.77 6.50
CA GLU A 59 -7.28 -6.70 7.98
C GLU A 59 -5.88 -6.90 8.55
N TRP A 60 -5.11 -7.84 8.00
CA TRP A 60 -3.74 -8.07 8.42
C TRP A 60 -2.86 -6.85 8.19
N PHE A 61 -3.07 -6.20 7.05
CA PHE A 61 -2.35 -4.98 6.73
C PHE A 61 -2.66 -3.88 7.74
N ILE A 62 -3.93 -3.68 8.06
CA ILE A 62 -4.35 -2.67 9.02
C ILE A 62 -3.74 -2.93 10.40
N LEU A 63 -3.76 -4.17 10.85
CA LEU A 63 -3.22 -4.53 12.16
C LEU A 63 -1.72 -4.31 12.26
N LYS A 64 -1.01 -4.50 11.16
CA LYS A 64 0.45 -4.35 11.16
C LYS A 64 0.89 -2.90 11.01
N TRP A 65 0.25 -2.16 10.11
CA TRP A 65 0.80 -0.87 9.65
C TRP A 65 0.00 0.34 10.11
N LEU A 66 -1.23 0.15 10.48
CA LEU A 66 -2.12 1.23 10.90
C LEU A 66 -2.56 1.02 12.34
#